data_1be57ad6042be46d886692d160de529c
#
_entry.id   1be57ad6042be46d886692d160de529c
#
_cell.length_a   1.000
_cell.length_b   1.000
_cell.length_c   1.000
_cell.angle_alpha   90.00
_cell.angle_beta   90.00
_cell.angle_gamma   90.00
#
_symmetry.space_group_name_H-M   'P 1'
#
loop_
_entity.id
_entity.type
_entity.pdbx_description
1 polymer ?
#
loop_
_entity_poly.entity_id
_entity_poly.type
_entity_poly.pdbx_seq_one_letter_code
_entity_poly.pdbx_strand_id
1 'polypeptide(L)'
;MSARPLLISDCDEVILHFVGHFAEWVEEAADLVFALDGPGFAGALRSRDGALVPEERVWPLLDLFFAREMHRQNVVCGAAAALKAIGEQADIVILTNIGDDYQANRVAQLEAFDIRHRVLCNRGG
;
A
#
# COMPACT_ATOMS: atom_id res chain seq x y z
N MET A 1 6.43 -11.36 34.27
CA MET A 1 6.59 -10.44 33.14
C MET A 1 5.41 -10.61 32.20
N SER A 2 4.66 -9.56 32.01
CA SER A 2 3.51 -9.63 31.15
C SER A 2 3.91 -9.36 29.71
N ALA A 3 3.38 -10.14 28.79
CA ALA A 3 3.57 -9.90 27.37
C ALA A 3 2.76 -8.67 26.96
N ARG A 4 3.33 -7.86 26.08
CA ARG A 4 2.60 -6.75 25.49
C ARG A 4 1.66 -7.29 24.41
N PRO A 5 0.47 -6.69 24.24
CA PRO A 5 -0.38 -7.03 23.11
C PRO A 5 0.36 -6.78 21.79
N LEU A 6 0.00 -7.54 20.77
CA LEU A 6 0.52 -7.35 19.42
C LEU A 6 -0.59 -6.82 18.52
N LEU A 7 -0.35 -5.68 17.90
CA LEU A 7 -1.21 -5.15 16.85
C LEU A 7 -0.58 -5.46 15.49
N ILE A 8 -1.31 -6.13 14.63
CA ILE A 8 -0.92 -6.34 13.24
C ILE A 8 -1.78 -5.43 12.38
N SER A 9 -1.15 -4.48 11.69
CA SER A 9 -1.85 -3.49 10.88
C SER A 9 -1.53 -3.68 9.41
N ASP A 10 -2.56 -3.58 8.57
CA ASP A 10 -2.37 -3.42 7.14
C ASP A 10 -1.74 -2.05 6.86
N CYS A 11 -1.23 -1.83 5.66
CA CYS A 11 -0.56 -0.60 5.28
C CYS A 11 -1.39 0.22 4.27
N ASP A 12 -1.61 -0.33 3.08
CA ASP A 12 -2.30 0.41 2.01
C ASP A 12 -3.77 0.60 2.33
N GLU A 13 -4.27 1.82 2.19
CA GLU A 13 -5.62 2.27 2.55
C GLU A 13 -5.92 2.20 4.06
N VAL A 14 -4.90 1.94 4.89
CA VAL A 14 -5.03 1.98 6.35
C VAL A 14 -4.07 3.03 6.94
N ILE A 15 -2.80 2.90 6.66
CA ILE A 15 -1.75 3.84 7.11
C ILE A 15 -1.43 4.84 5.99
N LEU A 16 -1.36 4.36 4.77
CA LEU A 16 -1.03 5.15 3.59
C LEU A 16 -2.19 5.07 2.59
N HIS A 17 -2.50 6.19 1.96
CA HIS A 17 -3.42 6.20 0.84
C HIS A 17 -2.78 5.50 -0.37
N PHE A 18 -3.55 4.72 -1.10
CA PHE A 18 -3.05 3.97 -2.25
C PHE A 18 -3.89 4.18 -3.50
N VAL A 19 -5.19 3.92 -3.41
CA VAL A 19 -6.09 3.83 -4.58
C VAL A 19 -6.04 5.11 -5.42
N GLY A 20 -6.17 6.28 -4.79
CA GLY A 20 -6.17 7.56 -5.50
C GLY A 20 -4.84 7.83 -6.21
N HIS A 21 -3.73 7.54 -5.54
CA HIS A 21 -2.40 7.81 -6.11
C HIS A 21 -2.04 6.82 -7.21
N PHE A 22 -2.43 5.57 -7.05
CA PHE A 22 -2.26 4.58 -8.12
C PHE A 22 -3.10 4.95 -9.34
N ALA A 23 -4.35 5.37 -9.12
CA ALA A 23 -5.24 5.82 -10.21
C ALA A 23 -4.64 6.98 -10.99
N GLU A 24 -4.10 7.99 -10.29
CA GLU A 24 -3.43 9.12 -10.94
C GLU A 24 -2.24 8.66 -11.77
N TRP A 25 -1.43 7.79 -11.21
CA TRP A 25 -0.22 7.34 -11.88
C TRP A 25 -0.49 6.49 -13.11
N VAL A 26 -1.45 5.55 -13.06
CA VAL A 26 -1.74 4.74 -14.26
C VAL A 26 -2.37 5.56 -15.36
N GLU A 27 -3.08 6.63 -15.03
CA GLU A 27 -3.59 7.57 -16.03
C GLU A 27 -2.45 8.31 -16.71
N GLU A 28 -1.50 8.83 -15.93
CA GLU A 28 -0.33 9.54 -16.46
C GLU A 28 0.59 8.64 -17.27
N ALA A 29 0.91 7.46 -16.74
CA ALA A 29 1.98 6.61 -17.25
C ALA A 29 1.50 5.64 -18.33
N ALA A 30 0.26 5.20 -18.28
CA ALA A 30 -0.25 4.13 -19.13
C ALA A 30 -1.57 4.47 -19.83
N ASP A 31 -2.10 5.66 -19.58
CA ASP A 31 -3.38 6.12 -20.16
C ASP A 31 -4.53 5.16 -19.85
N LEU A 32 -4.56 4.66 -18.62
CA LEU A 32 -5.57 3.74 -18.14
C LEU A 32 -6.42 4.36 -17.04
N VAL A 33 -7.65 3.87 -16.91
CA VAL A 33 -8.58 4.29 -15.85
C VAL A 33 -8.64 3.20 -14.79
N PHE A 34 -8.39 3.58 -13.54
CA PHE A 34 -8.48 2.68 -12.40
C PHE A 34 -9.71 3.05 -11.58
N ALA A 35 -10.63 2.10 -11.44
CA ALA A 35 -11.83 2.27 -10.63
C ALA A 35 -12.11 0.97 -9.87
N LEU A 36 -11.98 1.03 -8.55
CA LEU A 36 -12.17 -0.13 -7.69
C LEU A 36 -13.64 -0.18 -7.25
N ASP A 37 -14.52 -0.49 -8.19
CA ASP A 37 -15.96 -0.56 -7.97
C ASP A 37 -16.51 -2.00 -7.95
N GLY A 38 -15.61 -2.98 -7.98
CA GLY A 38 -15.92 -4.40 -7.93
C GLY A 38 -14.95 -5.15 -7.03
N PRO A 39 -15.04 -6.49 -6.94
CA PRO A 39 -14.15 -7.27 -6.09
C PRO A 39 -12.75 -7.37 -6.69
N GLY A 40 -11.75 -6.81 -6.01
CA GLY A 40 -10.35 -6.96 -6.36
C GLY A 40 -9.88 -6.10 -7.52
N PHE A 41 -8.62 -6.28 -7.88
CA PHE A 41 -7.95 -5.47 -8.90
C PHE A 41 -8.18 -5.95 -10.32
N ALA A 42 -8.57 -7.21 -10.51
CA ALA A 42 -8.66 -7.81 -11.84
C ALA A 42 -9.63 -7.09 -12.79
N GLY A 43 -10.68 -6.49 -12.24
CA GLY A 43 -11.65 -5.74 -13.03
C GLY A 43 -11.55 -4.24 -12.92
N ALA A 44 -10.47 -3.74 -12.27
CA ALA A 44 -10.37 -2.33 -11.92
C ALA A 44 -9.71 -1.46 -12.98
N LEU A 45 -8.86 -2.02 -13.84
CA LEU A 45 -8.17 -1.27 -14.89
C LEU A 45 -8.89 -1.41 -16.22
N ARG A 46 -9.15 -0.27 -16.86
CA ARG A 46 -9.79 -0.20 -18.17
C ARG A 46 -9.07 0.82 -19.03
N SER A 47 -9.11 0.59 -20.34
CA SER A 47 -8.70 1.62 -21.29
C SER A 47 -9.72 2.75 -21.31
N ARG A 48 -9.39 3.87 -21.95
CA ARG A 48 -10.30 5.03 -21.98
C ARG A 48 -11.61 4.75 -22.71
N ASP A 49 -11.61 3.79 -23.62
CA ASP A 49 -12.83 3.37 -24.31
C ASP A 49 -13.67 2.36 -23.53
N GLY A 50 -13.25 2.03 -22.31
CA GLY A 50 -13.97 1.14 -21.41
C GLY A 50 -13.60 -0.34 -21.51
N ALA A 51 -12.64 -0.69 -22.38
CA ALA A 51 -12.21 -2.09 -22.52
C ALA A 51 -11.43 -2.55 -21.29
N LEU A 52 -11.71 -3.76 -20.84
CA LEU A 52 -11.05 -4.34 -19.67
C LEU A 52 -9.58 -4.64 -19.98
N VAL A 53 -8.71 -4.21 -19.07
CA VAL A 53 -7.28 -4.54 -19.15
C VAL A 53 -7.07 -5.96 -18.62
N PRO A 54 -6.37 -6.83 -19.36
CA PRO A 54 -6.09 -8.19 -18.89
C PRO A 54 -5.34 -8.21 -17.56
N GLU A 55 -5.65 -9.17 -16.71
CA GLU A 55 -5.04 -9.31 -15.40
C GLU A 55 -3.51 -9.36 -15.47
N GLU A 56 -2.97 -9.99 -16.53
CA GLU A 56 -1.52 -10.11 -16.74
C GLU A 56 -0.81 -8.76 -16.85
N ARG A 57 -1.53 -7.69 -17.19
CA ARG A 57 -0.98 -6.33 -17.23
C ARG A 57 -1.10 -5.59 -15.90
N VAL A 58 -2.00 -6.02 -15.04
CA VAL A 58 -2.27 -5.34 -13.77
C VAL A 58 -1.08 -5.49 -12.80
N TRP A 59 -0.61 -6.70 -12.63
CA TRP A 59 0.45 -6.99 -11.66
C TRP A 59 1.78 -6.29 -11.99
N PRO A 60 2.25 -6.27 -13.27
CA PRO A 60 3.45 -5.48 -13.59
C PRO A 60 3.31 -3.98 -13.31
N LEU A 61 2.11 -3.42 -13.46
CA LEU A 61 1.88 -2.02 -13.13
C LEU A 61 1.96 -1.77 -11.63
N LEU A 62 1.38 -2.66 -10.82
CA LEU A 62 1.51 -2.59 -9.37
C LEU A 62 2.96 -2.70 -8.93
N ASP A 63 3.70 -3.65 -9.49
CA ASP A 63 5.13 -3.83 -9.19
C ASP A 63 5.93 -2.58 -9.53
N LEU A 64 5.66 -1.97 -10.67
CA LEU A 64 6.34 -0.76 -11.10
C LEU A 64 6.02 0.42 -10.16
N PHE A 65 4.77 0.54 -9.74
CA PHE A 65 4.36 1.56 -8.79
C PHE A 65 5.13 1.40 -7.47
N PHE A 66 5.17 0.20 -6.91
CA PHE A 66 5.88 -0.04 -5.66
C PHE A 66 7.39 0.09 -5.80
N ALA A 67 7.94 -0.19 -6.99
CA ALA A 67 9.36 -0.02 -7.23
C ALA A 67 9.80 1.44 -7.33
N ARG A 68 8.93 2.32 -7.87
CA ARG A 68 9.35 3.67 -8.27
C ARG A 68 8.47 4.79 -7.78
N GLU A 69 7.24 4.52 -7.37
CA GLU A 69 6.23 5.55 -7.16
C GLU A 69 5.65 5.60 -5.74
N MET A 70 6.25 4.89 -4.80
CA MET A 70 5.76 4.90 -3.41
C MET A 70 5.75 6.30 -2.80
N HIS A 71 6.64 7.17 -3.23
CA HIS A 71 6.68 8.55 -2.74
C HIS A 71 5.39 9.34 -2.99
N ARG A 72 4.54 8.87 -3.90
CA ARG A 72 3.24 9.49 -4.16
C ARG A 72 2.22 9.23 -3.07
N GLN A 73 2.41 8.18 -2.28
CA GLN A 73 1.44 7.80 -1.25
C GLN A 73 1.54 8.72 -0.04
N ASN A 74 0.43 9.36 0.31
CA ASN A 74 0.34 10.19 1.51
C ASN A 74 -0.10 9.33 2.70
N VAL A 75 0.30 9.77 3.90
CA VAL A 75 -0.15 9.12 5.13
C VAL A 75 -1.62 9.46 5.39
N VAL A 76 -2.38 8.48 5.87
CA VAL A 76 -3.77 8.70 6.29
C VAL A 76 -3.78 9.62 7.51
N CYS A 77 -4.66 10.61 7.51
CA CYS A 77 -4.76 11.58 8.59
C CYS A 77 -4.96 10.88 9.93
N GLY A 78 -4.08 11.17 10.88
CA GLY A 78 -4.14 10.58 12.22
C GLY A 78 -3.45 9.23 12.37
N ALA A 79 -3.04 8.58 11.27
CA ALA A 79 -2.44 7.25 11.35
C ALA A 79 -1.13 7.23 12.12
N ALA A 80 -0.23 8.19 11.86
CA ALA A 80 1.06 8.24 12.56
C ALA A 80 0.86 8.49 14.06
N ALA A 81 -0.03 9.40 14.43
CA ALA A 81 -0.32 9.68 15.83
C ALA A 81 -0.98 8.49 16.53
N ALA A 82 -1.88 7.80 15.86
CA ALA A 82 -2.54 6.61 16.40
C ALA A 82 -1.53 5.48 16.64
N LEU A 83 -0.65 5.23 15.68
CA LEU A 83 0.38 4.19 15.83
C LEU A 83 1.34 4.53 16.96
N LYS A 84 1.71 5.80 17.12
CA LYS A 84 2.55 6.22 18.23
C LYS A 84 1.88 5.97 19.58
N ALA A 85 0.62 6.32 19.71
CA ALA A 85 -0.14 6.13 20.94
C ALA A 85 -0.31 4.64 21.27
N ILE A 86 -0.67 3.82 20.28
CA ILE A 86 -0.82 2.39 20.45
C ILE A 86 0.52 1.75 20.80
N GLY A 87 1.60 2.20 20.17
CA GLY A 87 2.95 1.67 20.39
C GLY A 87 3.46 1.85 21.82
N GLU A 88 2.89 2.76 22.60
CA GLU A 88 3.22 2.92 24.00
C GLU A 88 2.74 1.73 24.83
N GLN A 89 1.72 1.02 24.40
CA GLN A 89 1.07 -0.06 25.14
C GLN A 89 1.10 -1.40 24.43
N ALA A 90 1.45 -1.44 23.14
CA ALA A 90 1.43 -2.65 22.34
C ALA A 90 2.62 -2.67 21.39
N ASP A 91 3.02 -3.88 21.01
CA ASP A 91 3.96 -4.04 19.90
C ASP A 91 3.18 -3.94 18.60
N ILE A 92 3.78 -3.30 17.59
CA ILE A 92 3.12 -3.09 16.31
C ILE A 92 3.95 -3.74 15.21
N VAL A 93 3.28 -4.51 14.36
CA VAL A 93 3.84 -5.06 13.12
C VAL A 93 2.96 -4.59 11.98
N ILE A 94 3.59 -4.06 10.95
CA ILE A 94 2.89 -3.64 9.73
C ILE A 94 3.04 -4.77 8.72
N LEU A 95 1.91 -5.35 8.31
CA LEU A 95 1.87 -6.44 7.35
C LEU A 95 1.35 -5.86 6.03
N THR A 96 2.21 -5.83 5.02
CA THR A 96 1.89 -5.19 3.74
C THR A 96 1.86 -6.20 2.60
N ASN A 97 0.94 -6.03 1.66
CA ASN A 97 0.76 -6.93 0.51
C ASN A 97 1.62 -6.50 -0.67
N ILE A 98 2.92 -6.45 -0.47
CA ILE A 98 3.89 -6.16 -1.54
C ILE A 98 4.94 -7.26 -1.57
N GLY A 99 5.64 -7.38 -2.71
CA GLY A 99 6.74 -8.34 -2.81
C GLY A 99 7.91 -7.97 -1.91
N ASP A 100 8.69 -8.96 -1.53
CA ASP A 100 9.87 -8.76 -0.66
C ASP A 100 10.87 -7.76 -1.24
N ASP A 101 10.95 -7.68 -2.57
CA ASP A 101 11.87 -6.75 -3.25
C ASP A 101 11.57 -5.29 -2.92
N TYR A 102 10.36 -4.99 -2.46
CA TYR A 102 9.93 -3.62 -2.14
C TYR A 102 9.90 -3.33 -0.65
N GLN A 103 10.32 -4.27 0.18
CA GLN A 103 10.30 -4.10 1.64
C GLN A 103 11.13 -2.90 2.08
N ALA A 104 12.36 -2.77 1.56
CA ALA A 104 13.22 -1.64 1.91
C ALA A 104 12.61 -0.30 1.51
N ASN A 105 11.97 -0.24 0.35
CA ASN A 105 11.27 0.96 -0.11
C ASN A 105 10.13 1.32 0.84
N ARG A 106 9.36 0.32 1.28
CA ARG A 106 8.24 0.55 2.20
C ARG A 106 8.73 1.02 3.56
N VAL A 107 9.79 0.43 4.07
CA VAL A 107 10.39 0.86 5.35
C VAL A 107 10.83 2.31 5.25
N ALA A 108 11.55 2.69 4.19
CA ALA A 108 12.02 4.06 4.00
C ALA A 108 10.85 5.04 3.87
N GLN A 109 9.81 4.65 3.14
CA GLN A 109 8.61 5.46 2.98
C GLN A 109 7.93 5.74 4.32
N LEU A 110 7.75 4.72 5.14
CA LEU A 110 7.11 4.86 6.46
C LEU A 110 7.99 5.67 7.41
N GLU A 111 9.31 5.49 7.37
CA GLU A 111 10.23 6.28 8.19
C GLU A 111 10.16 7.77 7.86
N ALA A 112 9.87 8.13 6.60
CA ALA A 112 9.68 9.53 6.22
C ALA A 112 8.49 10.18 6.94
N PHE A 113 7.54 9.39 7.42
CA PHE A 113 6.41 9.84 8.25
C PHE A 113 6.64 9.55 9.73
N ASP A 114 7.87 9.21 10.12
CA ASP A 114 8.23 8.85 11.49
C ASP A 114 7.49 7.61 12.01
N ILE A 115 7.20 6.69 11.12
CA ILE A 115 6.58 5.40 11.45
C ILE A 115 7.68 4.34 11.38
N ARG A 116 8.10 3.83 12.57
CA ARG A 116 9.30 2.98 12.70
C ARG A 116 8.97 1.65 13.36
N HIS A 117 7.97 0.98 12.83
CA HIS A 117 7.60 -0.35 13.31
C HIS A 117 8.09 -1.40 12.33
N ARG A 118 8.15 -2.64 12.80
CA ARG A 118 8.56 -3.76 11.97
C ARG A 118 7.59 -3.93 10.80
N VAL A 119 8.14 -4.09 9.59
CA VAL A 119 7.36 -4.26 8.36
C VAL A 119 7.60 -5.66 7.83
N LEU A 120 6.53 -6.40 7.64
CA LEU A 120 6.56 -7.73 7.03
C LEU A 120 5.79 -7.71 5.71
N CYS A 121 6.32 -8.38 4.72
CA CYS A 121 5.64 -8.55 3.43
C CYS A 121 4.81 -9.83 3.47
N ASN A 122 3.55 -9.72 3.06
CA ASN A 122 2.65 -10.87 3.02
C ASN A 122 2.93 -11.71 1.76
N ARG A 123 3.28 -12.95 1.96
CA ARG A 123 3.72 -13.85 0.88
C ARG A 123 2.68 -14.86 0.45
N GLY A 124 1.50 -14.71 0.72
CA GLY A 124 0.58 -15.76 0.39
C GLY A 124 -0.84 -15.31 0.20
N GLY A 125 -0.94 -14.10 -0.03
CA GLY A 125 -2.22 -13.50 -0.36
C GLY A 125 -3.31 -13.70 0.64
#